data_72ae00475ac41fda8a44f50fd0061ae5
#
_entry.id   72ae00475ac41fda8a44f50fd0061ae5
#
_cell.length_a   1.000
_cell.length_b   1.000
_cell.length_c   1.000
_cell.angle_alpha   90.00
_cell.angle_beta   90.00
_cell.angle_gamma   90.00
#
_symmetry.space_group_name_H-M   'P 1'
#
loop_
_entity.id
_entity.type
_entity.pdbx_description
1 polymer ?
#
loop_
_entity_poly.entity_id
_entity_poly.type
_entity_poly.pdbx_seq_one_letter_code
_entity_poly.pdbx_strand_id
1 'polypeptide(L)'
;MQKTSFPKSHAIVPSLFLAAALTVNVNAQDAPAGNAARGKAFFEGNCAVCHSPVLGPENLVVMKQGPSLVGVVGRPAGSLPHFNYTKAIRELGYTWDTAKLYRFLENPMEVVPGTTMPIPVADPRNRADVVAYLATLKIPQGVTVKFEELPETVGGTDPNDWQRQSPGAQHHLKVAALPKPFETKSAGNNPQVVTAPTNATLAVPPGFTVKLFAKDLRNPRLVRTAPNGDIFIAETGPGRIRVMRTTDGADAPTENRVFAEGLKGPFGISFYPPGDKPEWIYVANRNSVVRFPYHSGDLQTNSEAQVIVPKLSETTGGHSTRDVVFSKDGKRMFLSVGSGSNVAEGMEKKTPEEITSWETENGLGATWGSEWHRAQILVTDPEGHQPLKAFATGVRNGVTMAVNPVTGDLWVSTNERDGLGDGLVPDYVTRIKEGGYYGWPWFYMGNNEDPRHATARPDLADKAIVPDVLEAPHSASLEMTFYTATSGAAVFPADYRGDAFVALHGSWNRGIRTGYKIIRVLLKNGVPNGQYDDFLTGFVVNNHDVWGRPVGVTVAHDGALLITEDGNGTMWRVAYEKDKYAKTDLPISRSPKVVVRR
;
A
#
# COMPACT_ATOMS: atom_id res chain seq x y z
N MET A 1 7.44 -70.97 -53.19
CA MET A 1 7.01 -69.96 -54.14
C MET A 1 6.23 -68.91 -53.42
N GLN A 2 6.73 -67.76 -53.22
CA GLN A 2 6.20 -66.41 -53.25
C GLN A 2 7.17 -65.47 -52.59
N LYS A 3 7.67 -64.55 -53.34
CA LYS A 3 8.60 -63.52 -52.97
C LYS A 3 7.83 -62.40 -52.20
N THR A 4 8.26 -62.03 -51.03
CA THR A 4 7.83 -60.80 -50.38
C THR A 4 8.94 -59.79 -50.40
N SER A 5 8.66 -58.67 -51.06
CA SER A 5 9.55 -57.52 -51.23
C SER A 5 9.53 -56.64 -50.01
N PHE A 6 10.70 -56.20 -49.56
CA PHE A 6 10.89 -55.12 -48.55
C PHE A 6 10.73 -53.74 -49.19
N PRO A 7 10.10 -52.76 -48.56
CA PRO A 7 10.10 -51.40 -49.05
C PRO A 7 11.33 -50.62 -48.59
N LYS A 8 11.79 -49.72 -49.43
CA LYS A 8 12.95 -48.87 -49.38
C LYS A 8 12.89 -47.87 -48.20
N SER A 9 14.01 -47.73 -47.52
CA SER A 9 14.29 -46.68 -46.53
C SER A 9 14.22 -45.28 -47.18
N HIS A 10 13.40 -44.39 -46.56
CA HIS A 10 13.37 -42.97 -46.88
C HIS A 10 14.36 -42.24 -45.94
N ALA A 11 15.32 -41.57 -46.58
CA ALA A 11 16.27 -40.69 -45.90
C ALA A 11 15.54 -39.45 -45.32
N ILE A 12 15.71 -39.23 -44.02
CA ILE A 12 15.21 -38.02 -43.33
C ILE A 12 16.25 -36.92 -43.62
N VAL A 13 15.83 -35.89 -44.32
CA VAL A 13 16.59 -34.63 -44.50
C VAL A 13 16.27 -33.76 -43.30
N PRO A 14 17.26 -33.28 -42.53
CA PRO A 14 16.99 -32.33 -41.45
C PRO A 14 16.69 -30.96 -42.04
N SER A 15 15.46 -30.50 -41.90
CA SER A 15 15.05 -29.13 -42.18
C SER A 15 15.68 -28.19 -41.15
N LEU A 16 16.67 -27.43 -41.57
CA LEU A 16 17.17 -26.26 -40.82
C LEU A 16 16.06 -25.21 -40.77
N PHE A 17 15.44 -25.06 -39.60
CA PHE A 17 14.62 -23.88 -39.31
C PHE A 17 15.56 -22.68 -39.10
N LEU A 18 15.67 -21.87 -40.14
CA LEU A 18 16.29 -20.54 -40.05
C LEU A 18 15.29 -19.64 -39.29
N ALA A 19 15.57 -19.40 -38.01
CA ALA A 19 14.84 -18.41 -37.25
C ALA A 19 15.15 -17.02 -37.81
N ALA A 20 14.29 -16.53 -38.68
CA ALA A 20 14.35 -15.14 -39.11
C ALA A 20 13.99 -14.27 -37.91
N ALA A 21 14.96 -13.63 -37.30
CA ALA A 21 14.78 -12.54 -36.36
C ALA A 21 14.09 -11.40 -37.13
N LEU A 22 12.78 -11.31 -37.04
CA LEU A 22 12.03 -10.13 -37.44
C LEU A 22 12.45 -8.98 -36.53
N THR A 23 13.43 -8.21 -36.94
CA THR A 23 13.67 -6.87 -36.41
C THR A 23 12.47 -6.02 -36.81
N VAL A 24 11.48 -5.93 -35.91
CA VAL A 24 10.43 -4.95 -36.04
C VAL A 24 11.10 -3.58 -35.87
N ASN A 25 11.43 -2.96 -36.98
CA ASN A 25 11.71 -1.51 -37.00
C ASN A 25 10.39 -0.83 -36.68
N VAL A 26 10.14 -0.60 -35.38
CA VAL A 26 9.10 0.31 -34.94
C VAL A 26 9.59 1.70 -35.27
N ASN A 27 9.06 2.29 -36.35
CA ASN A 27 9.18 3.72 -36.58
C ASN A 27 8.84 4.43 -35.29
N ALA A 28 9.83 5.11 -34.71
CA ALA A 28 9.61 6.04 -33.62
C ALA A 28 8.70 7.15 -34.17
N GLN A 29 7.40 7.04 -33.92
CA GLN A 29 6.54 8.21 -34.02
C GLN A 29 7.14 9.20 -33.03
N ASP A 30 7.62 10.33 -33.54
CA ASP A 30 8.21 11.40 -32.75
C ASP A 30 7.25 11.76 -31.63
N ALA A 31 7.69 11.59 -30.39
CA ALA A 31 6.90 12.01 -29.24
C ALA A 31 6.56 13.51 -29.44
N PRO A 32 5.33 13.94 -29.20
CA PRO A 32 4.95 15.35 -29.39
C PRO A 32 5.89 16.24 -28.56
N ALA A 33 6.23 17.41 -29.08
CA ALA A 33 7.08 18.37 -28.39
C ALA A 33 6.47 18.74 -27.04
N GLY A 34 7.14 18.40 -25.93
CA GLY A 34 6.69 18.67 -24.58
C GLY A 34 7.15 20.04 -24.08
N ASN A 35 6.43 20.59 -23.10
CA ASN A 35 6.80 21.82 -22.40
C ASN A 35 7.33 21.48 -21.00
N ALA A 36 8.61 21.75 -20.73
CA ALA A 36 9.27 21.40 -19.47
C ALA A 36 8.67 22.13 -18.24
N ALA A 37 8.14 23.36 -18.38
CA ALA A 37 7.52 24.07 -17.27
C ALA A 37 6.19 23.43 -16.85
N ARG A 38 5.34 23.06 -17.80
CA ARG A 38 4.13 22.28 -17.51
C ARG A 38 4.48 20.88 -16.99
N GLY A 39 5.54 20.27 -17.55
CA GLY A 39 6.07 18.98 -17.11
C GLY A 39 6.55 19.01 -15.67
N LYS A 40 7.17 20.11 -15.21
CA LYS A 40 7.54 20.33 -13.82
C LYS A 40 6.31 20.35 -12.91
N ALA A 41 5.31 21.14 -13.24
CA ALA A 41 4.06 21.21 -12.46
C ALA A 41 3.36 19.85 -12.39
N PHE A 42 3.31 19.11 -13.52
CA PHE A 42 2.77 17.75 -13.55
C PHE A 42 3.59 16.80 -12.67
N PHE A 43 4.92 16.88 -12.72
CA PHE A 43 5.82 16.06 -11.92
C PHE A 43 5.61 16.30 -10.43
N GLU A 44 5.54 17.55 -10.00
CA GLU A 44 5.33 17.93 -8.60
C GLU A 44 4.01 17.37 -8.05
N GLY A 45 2.94 17.41 -8.83
CA GLY A 45 1.63 16.89 -8.43
C GLY A 45 1.43 15.37 -8.59
N ASN A 46 2.31 14.66 -9.33
CA ASN A 46 2.05 13.26 -9.66
C ASN A 46 3.22 12.30 -9.42
N CYS A 47 4.46 12.78 -9.48
CA CYS A 47 5.67 11.93 -9.44
C CYS A 47 6.54 12.19 -8.21
N ALA A 48 6.53 13.43 -7.69
CA ALA A 48 7.45 13.89 -6.65
C ALA A 48 7.27 13.16 -5.31
N VAL A 49 6.11 12.56 -5.05
CA VAL A 49 5.89 11.73 -3.86
C VAL A 49 6.83 10.52 -3.84
N CYS A 50 7.08 9.92 -5.02
CA CYS A 50 7.91 8.72 -5.15
C CYS A 50 9.32 9.00 -5.70
N HIS A 51 9.55 10.10 -6.37
CA HIS A 51 10.83 10.40 -7.04
C HIS A 51 11.39 11.76 -6.64
N SER A 52 12.72 11.87 -6.48
CA SER A 52 13.40 13.16 -6.31
C SER A 52 13.90 13.70 -7.68
N PRO A 53 13.58 14.95 -8.02
CA PRO A 53 14.13 15.62 -9.19
C PRO A 53 15.40 16.42 -8.88
N VAL A 54 15.86 16.45 -7.63
CA VAL A 54 16.99 17.26 -7.17
C VAL A 54 17.98 16.45 -6.35
N LEU A 55 19.21 16.91 -6.28
CA LEU A 55 20.20 16.45 -5.31
C LEU A 55 19.92 17.12 -3.96
N GLY A 56 20.18 16.41 -2.89
CA GLY A 56 20.18 16.93 -1.53
C GLY A 56 21.46 17.71 -1.18
N PRO A 57 21.62 18.10 0.10
CA PRO A 57 22.83 18.73 0.60
C PRO A 57 24.09 17.95 0.20
N GLU A 58 25.20 18.63 -0.04
CA GLU A 58 26.48 18.05 -0.44
C GLU A 58 26.41 17.14 -1.68
N ASN A 59 25.46 17.36 -2.58
CA ASN A 59 25.21 16.56 -3.78
C ASN A 59 24.77 15.10 -3.47
N LEU A 60 24.13 14.88 -2.34
CA LEU A 60 23.57 13.59 -1.99
C LEU A 60 22.44 13.20 -2.95
N VAL A 61 22.48 11.99 -3.49
CA VAL A 61 21.39 11.44 -4.28
C VAL A 61 20.22 11.10 -3.35
N VAL A 62 19.12 11.85 -3.49
CA VAL A 62 17.92 11.64 -2.65
C VAL A 62 17.11 10.48 -3.22
N MET A 63 17.09 9.37 -2.50
CA MET A 63 16.23 8.22 -2.78
C MET A 63 14.89 8.39 -2.10
N LYS A 64 13.84 8.01 -2.82
CA LYS A 64 12.48 7.89 -2.28
C LYS A 64 11.98 6.47 -2.54
N GLN A 65 10.69 6.26 -2.54
CA GLN A 65 10.10 4.97 -2.93
C GLN A 65 10.51 4.56 -4.36
N GLY A 66 10.67 5.52 -5.25
CA GLY A 66 11.28 5.38 -6.57
C GLY A 66 12.72 5.93 -6.61
N PRO A 67 13.50 5.60 -7.65
CA PRO A 67 14.86 6.11 -7.82
C PRO A 67 14.86 7.63 -8.03
N SER A 68 15.96 8.30 -7.65
CA SER A 68 16.20 9.68 -8.07
C SER A 68 16.20 9.78 -9.59
N LEU A 69 15.53 10.81 -10.11
CA LEU A 69 15.46 11.06 -11.56
C LEU A 69 16.45 12.10 -12.06
N VAL A 70 17.32 12.63 -11.16
CA VAL A 70 18.44 13.47 -11.59
C VAL A 70 19.35 12.66 -12.52
N GLY A 71 19.56 13.16 -13.74
CA GLY A 71 20.35 12.47 -14.77
C GLY A 71 19.71 11.19 -15.33
N VAL A 72 18.40 11.05 -15.27
CA VAL A 72 17.72 9.83 -15.77
C VAL A 72 17.87 9.68 -17.29
N VAL A 73 17.78 10.78 -18.05
CA VAL A 73 18.05 10.74 -19.51
C VAL A 73 19.56 10.57 -19.72
N GLY A 74 19.94 9.52 -20.42
CA GLY A 74 21.34 9.12 -20.63
C GLY A 74 21.86 8.10 -19.60
N ARG A 75 21.03 7.69 -18.62
CA ARG A 75 21.40 6.68 -17.61
C ARG A 75 20.97 5.28 -18.04
N PRO A 76 21.83 4.25 -17.95
CA PRO A 76 21.41 2.87 -18.17
C PRO A 76 20.26 2.47 -17.25
N ALA A 77 19.30 1.71 -17.76
CA ALA A 77 18.18 1.23 -16.96
C ALA A 77 18.67 0.36 -15.79
N GLY A 78 18.08 0.56 -14.61
CA GLY A 78 18.43 -0.21 -13.42
C GLY A 78 19.82 0.06 -12.82
N SER A 79 20.53 1.12 -13.23
CA SER A 79 21.94 1.33 -12.88
C SER A 79 22.22 2.30 -11.75
N LEU A 80 21.21 2.96 -11.17
CA LEU A 80 21.44 3.89 -10.05
C LEU A 80 21.92 3.11 -8.82
N PRO A 81 23.13 3.37 -8.30
CA PRO A 81 23.64 2.68 -7.11
C PRO A 81 22.70 2.84 -5.91
N HIS A 82 22.70 1.87 -5.01
CA HIS A 82 21.92 1.85 -3.77
C HIS A 82 20.39 1.93 -3.95
N PHE A 83 19.86 1.80 -5.19
CA PHE A 83 18.43 1.65 -5.43
C PHE A 83 18.10 0.22 -5.88
N ASN A 84 17.16 -0.41 -5.17
CA ASN A 84 16.75 -1.79 -5.43
C ASN A 84 15.72 -1.87 -6.55
N TYR A 85 16.20 -1.90 -7.79
CA TYR A 85 15.35 -2.12 -8.95
C TYR A 85 14.80 -3.55 -9.01
N THR A 86 13.61 -3.72 -9.56
CA THR A 86 13.12 -5.06 -9.92
C THR A 86 14.01 -5.71 -10.96
N LYS A 87 14.01 -7.04 -11.02
CA LYS A 87 14.73 -7.80 -12.05
C LYS A 87 14.36 -7.32 -13.44
N ALA A 88 13.07 -7.08 -13.68
CA ALA A 88 12.56 -6.59 -14.97
C ALA A 88 13.22 -5.28 -15.43
N ILE A 89 13.44 -4.32 -14.52
CA ILE A 89 14.12 -3.06 -14.85
C ILE A 89 15.63 -3.25 -15.03
N ARG A 90 16.27 -4.11 -14.23
CA ARG A 90 17.72 -4.38 -14.36
C ARG A 90 18.08 -5.07 -15.67
N GLU A 91 17.20 -5.91 -16.19
CA GLU A 91 17.44 -6.71 -17.40
C GLU A 91 17.02 -6.00 -18.70
N LEU A 92 16.57 -4.74 -18.66
CA LEU A 92 16.17 -3.99 -19.86
C LEU A 92 17.30 -3.77 -20.87
N GLY A 93 18.55 -3.72 -20.43
CA GLY A 93 19.73 -3.68 -21.28
C GLY A 93 19.89 -2.43 -22.15
N TYR A 94 19.11 -1.37 -21.92
CA TYR A 94 19.18 -0.11 -22.65
C TYR A 94 19.41 1.10 -21.75
N THR A 95 19.79 2.20 -22.37
CA THR A 95 19.89 3.52 -21.72
C THR A 95 18.58 4.27 -21.91
N TRP A 96 18.11 4.94 -20.86
CA TRP A 96 16.93 5.79 -20.92
C TRP A 96 17.17 7.00 -21.83
N ASP A 97 16.35 7.15 -22.84
CA ASP A 97 16.21 8.34 -23.65
C ASP A 97 14.76 8.87 -23.56
N THR A 98 14.49 9.99 -24.17
CA THR A 98 13.15 10.62 -24.11
C THR A 98 12.07 9.75 -24.75
N ALA A 99 12.38 9.03 -25.82
CA ALA A 99 11.42 8.14 -26.50
C ALA A 99 11.07 6.91 -25.63
N LYS A 100 12.07 6.29 -25.00
CA LYS A 100 11.87 5.15 -24.10
C LYS A 100 11.12 5.56 -22.83
N LEU A 101 11.44 6.73 -22.25
CA LEU A 101 10.71 7.28 -21.12
C LEU A 101 9.24 7.57 -21.48
N TYR A 102 9.01 8.17 -22.65
CA TYR A 102 7.66 8.46 -23.15
C TYR A 102 6.83 7.18 -23.24
N ARG A 103 7.38 6.14 -23.86
CA ARG A 103 6.73 4.83 -23.98
C ARG A 103 6.51 4.16 -22.60
N PHE A 104 7.54 4.13 -21.76
CA PHE A 104 7.45 3.52 -20.42
C PHE A 104 6.35 4.18 -19.58
N LEU A 105 6.26 5.50 -19.59
CA LEU A 105 5.28 6.25 -18.82
C LEU A 105 3.84 6.08 -19.32
N GLU A 106 3.62 5.55 -20.51
CA GLU A 106 2.28 5.26 -21.02
C GLU A 106 1.54 4.25 -20.15
N ASN A 107 2.17 3.11 -19.91
CA ASN A 107 1.73 2.10 -18.95
C ASN A 107 2.96 1.30 -18.47
N PRO A 108 3.60 1.70 -17.36
CA PRO A 108 4.84 1.07 -16.91
C PRO A 108 4.74 -0.45 -16.74
N MET A 109 3.63 -0.95 -16.18
CA MET A 109 3.46 -2.37 -15.89
C MET A 109 3.17 -3.21 -17.12
N GLU A 110 2.66 -2.62 -18.18
CA GLU A 110 2.46 -3.27 -19.48
C GLU A 110 3.75 -3.25 -20.31
N VAL A 111 4.43 -2.09 -20.35
CA VAL A 111 5.67 -1.91 -21.13
C VAL A 111 6.83 -2.70 -20.52
N VAL A 112 6.90 -2.79 -19.19
CA VAL A 112 7.89 -3.56 -18.44
C VAL A 112 7.18 -4.44 -17.41
N PRO A 113 6.66 -5.61 -17.81
CA PRO A 113 6.03 -6.54 -16.87
C PRO A 113 6.98 -6.94 -15.74
N GLY A 114 6.55 -6.76 -14.50
CA GLY A 114 7.38 -6.98 -13.31
C GLY A 114 8.06 -5.73 -12.74
N THR A 115 7.82 -4.55 -13.30
CA THR A 115 8.12 -3.29 -12.61
C THR A 115 7.15 -3.06 -11.45
N THR A 116 7.63 -2.40 -10.40
CA THR A 116 6.78 -1.97 -9.27
C THR A 116 6.23 -0.55 -9.42
N MET A 117 6.51 0.13 -10.51
CA MET A 117 5.96 1.45 -10.79
C MET A 117 4.52 1.34 -11.32
N PRO A 118 3.47 1.69 -10.53
CA PRO A 118 2.09 1.39 -10.89
C PRO A 118 1.36 2.56 -11.56
N ILE A 119 2.04 3.70 -11.79
CA ILE A 119 1.39 4.96 -12.17
C ILE A 119 1.64 5.26 -13.66
N PRO A 120 0.63 5.07 -14.55
CA PRO A 120 0.71 5.48 -15.93
C PRO A 120 0.47 6.99 -16.08
N VAL A 121 1.08 7.60 -17.08
CA VAL A 121 0.77 8.95 -17.58
C VAL A 121 0.00 8.77 -18.89
N ALA A 122 -1.30 8.50 -18.77
CA ALA A 122 -2.15 8.10 -19.92
C ALA A 122 -2.31 9.23 -20.94
N ASP A 123 -2.44 10.50 -20.50
CA ASP A 123 -2.56 11.65 -21.41
C ASP A 123 -1.26 11.89 -22.18
N PRO A 124 -1.28 11.88 -23.52
CA PRO A 124 -0.08 12.04 -24.34
C PRO A 124 0.62 13.40 -24.19
N ARG A 125 -0.12 14.47 -23.87
CA ARG A 125 0.44 15.82 -23.67
C ARG A 125 1.18 15.88 -22.34
N ASN A 126 0.53 15.45 -21.25
CA ASN A 126 1.16 15.38 -19.94
C ASN A 126 2.40 14.49 -19.99
N ARG A 127 2.34 13.39 -20.71
CA ARG A 127 3.47 12.47 -20.91
C ARG A 127 4.63 13.14 -21.66
N ALA A 128 4.36 13.87 -22.72
CA ALA A 128 5.38 14.64 -23.44
C ALA A 128 5.98 15.76 -22.57
N ASP A 129 5.13 16.48 -21.83
CA ASP A 129 5.56 17.56 -20.95
C ASP A 129 6.46 17.04 -19.81
N VAL A 130 6.09 15.96 -19.13
CA VAL A 130 6.91 15.40 -18.05
C VAL A 130 8.24 14.85 -18.59
N VAL A 131 8.25 14.21 -19.77
CA VAL A 131 9.49 13.76 -20.39
C VAL A 131 10.41 14.93 -20.75
N ALA A 132 9.85 16.03 -21.26
CA ALA A 132 10.62 17.26 -21.51
C ALA A 132 11.22 17.81 -20.21
N TYR A 133 10.48 17.78 -19.10
CA TYR A 133 11.03 18.17 -17.80
C TYR A 133 12.13 17.21 -17.32
N LEU A 134 11.93 15.90 -17.41
CA LEU A 134 12.95 14.91 -17.02
C LEU A 134 14.27 15.08 -17.81
N ALA A 135 14.21 15.52 -19.07
CA ALA A 135 15.37 15.82 -19.88
C ALA A 135 16.19 17.03 -19.37
N THR A 136 15.58 17.89 -18.54
CA THR A 136 16.29 19.02 -17.91
C THR A 136 17.02 18.62 -16.63
N LEU A 137 16.71 17.48 -16.02
CA LEU A 137 17.26 17.01 -14.76
C LEU A 137 18.67 16.42 -14.94
N LYS A 138 19.65 17.29 -15.22
CA LYS A 138 21.04 16.87 -15.43
C LYS A 138 21.86 17.00 -14.15
N ILE A 139 22.82 16.09 -13.97
CA ILE A 139 23.88 16.27 -12.98
C ILE A 139 24.75 17.43 -13.47
N PRO A 140 24.97 18.50 -12.68
CA PRO A 140 25.82 19.61 -13.10
C PRO A 140 27.23 19.13 -13.45
N GLN A 141 27.85 19.77 -14.44
CA GLN A 141 29.19 19.41 -14.86
C GLN A 141 30.21 19.61 -13.71
N GLY A 142 31.08 18.64 -13.50
CA GLY A 142 32.08 18.67 -12.43
C GLY A 142 31.56 18.30 -11.03
N VAL A 143 30.28 17.96 -10.92
CA VAL A 143 29.69 17.50 -9.65
C VAL A 143 29.86 15.99 -9.51
N THR A 144 30.50 15.57 -8.43
CA THR A 144 30.49 14.17 -7.96
C THR A 144 29.29 13.99 -7.03
N VAL A 145 28.40 13.08 -7.39
CA VAL A 145 27.25 12.73 -6.54
C VAL A 145 27.69 11.79 -5.42
N LYS A 146 27.08 11.93 -4.27
CA LYS A 146 27.23 11.06 -3.09
C LYS A 146 26.00 10.18 -2.93
N PHE A 147 26.19 9.03 -2.34
CA PHE A 147 25.10 8.13 -1.94
C PHE A 147 25.11 7.97 -0.43
N GLU A 148 23.93 7.76 0.16
CA GLU A 148 23.80 7.50 1.58
C GLU A 148 24.36 6.10 1.89
N GLU A 149 25.26 6.02 2.87
CA GLU A 149 25.71 4.75 3.43
C GLU A 149 24.69 4.28 4.46
N LEU A 150 24.09 3.13 4.20
CA LEU A 150 23.17 2.49 5.15
C LEU A 150 23.97 1.78 6.26
N PRO A 151 23.48 1.75 7.50
CA PRO A 151 24.15 1.01 8.56
C PRO A 151 24.20 -0.47 8.23
N GLU A 152 25.42 -1.04 8.21
CA GLU A 152 25.64 -2.46 7.89
C GLU A 152 25.20 -3.39 9.02
N THR A 153 25.18 -2.91 10.26
CA THR A 153 24.90 -3.73 11.43
C THR A 153 23.83 -3.14 12.32
N VAL A 154 22.99 -4.03 12.75
CA VAL A 154 21.89 -3.83 13.64
C VAL A 154 22.34 -4.23 15.03
N GLY A 155 22.77 -3.30 15.81
CA GLY A 155 23.09 -3.46 17.23
C GLY A 155 22.41 -2.38 18.05
N GLY A 156 21.41 -1.71 17.45
CA GLY A 156 20.73 -0.56 18.02
C GLY A 156 19.80 -0.92 19.19
N THR A 157 19.52 0.09 20.00
CA THR A 157 18.53 0.02 21.08
C THR A 157 17.10 0.29 20.59
N ASP A 158 16.88 0.46 19.27
CA ASP A 158 15.58 0.77 18.70
C ASP A 158 14.59 -0.38 18.94
N PRO A 159 13.51 -0.16 19.68
CA PRO A 159 12.51 -1.17 19.96
C PRO A 159 11.72 -1.60 18.71
N ASN A 160 11.80 -0.82 17.63
CA ASN A 160 11.08 -1.05 16.38
C ASN A 160 11.92 -1.77 15.32
N ASP A 161 13.15 -2.16 15.66
CA ASP A 161 14.04 -2.93 14.80
C ASP A 161 13.43 -4.28 14.42
N TRP A 162 13.51 -4.66 13.13
CA TRP A 162 12.98 -5.91 12.62
C TRP A 162 13.54 -7.15 13.35
N GLN A 163 14.77 -7.10 13.88
CA GLN A 163 15.38 -8.21 14.62
C GLN A 163 14.75 -8.42 16.01
N ARG A 164 14.02 -7.44 16.53
CA ARG A 164 13.31 -7.52 17.81
C ARG A 164 11.86 -7.93 17.67
N GLN A 165 11.39 -8.08 16.44
CA GLN A 165 10.03 -8.53 16.17
C GLN A 165 9.85 -9.98 16.58
N SER A 166 8.82 -10.25 17.35
CA SER A 166 8.44 -11.61 17.72
C SER A 166 6.95 -11.65 18.07
N PRO A 167 6.24 -12.74 17.73
CA PRO A 167 4.85 -12.89 18.09
C PRO A 167 4.61 -12.68 19.60
N GLY A 168 3.67 -11.79 19.94
CA GLY A 168 3.37 -11.39 21.31
C GLY A 168 4.24 -10.25 21.87
N ALA A 169 5.23 -9.75 21.12
CA ALA A 169 5.95 -8.53 21.51
C ALA A 169 4.99 -7.34 21.51
N GLN A 170 4.87 -6.69 22.67
CA GLN A 170 3.93 -5.61 22.89
C GLN A 170 4.58 -4.24 22.66
N HIS A 171 3.86 -3.36 21.99
CA HIS A 171 4.28 -2.01 21.68
C HIS A 171 3.27 -0.99 22.21
N HIS A 172 3.77 0.15 22.69
CA HIS A 172 2.98 1.28 23.13
C HIS A 172 3.74 2.58 22.89
N LEU A 173 3.58 3.16 21.70
CA LEU A 173 4.19 4.43 21.37
C LEU A 173 3.35 5.57 21.97
N LYS A 174 4.02 6.53 22.57
CA LYS A 174 3.38 7.71 23.21
C LYS A 174 3.91 8.98 22.57
N VAL A 175 3.02 9.94 22.32
CA VAL A 175 3.39 11.24 21.74
C VAL A 175 4.50 11.93 22.52
N ALA A 176 4.46 11.86 23.85
CA ALA A 176 5.49 12.48 24.71
C ALA A 176 6.89 11.87 24.59
N ALA A 177 7.02 10.68 23.97
CA ALA A 177 8.29 10.00 23.74
C ALA A 177 8.81 10.14 22.31
N LEU A 178 8.11 10.89 21.45
CA LEU A 178 8.54 11.11 20.08
C LEU A 178 9.81 11.99 20.05
N PRO A 179 10.77 11.68 19.16
CA PRO A 179 11.95 12.53 18.98
C PRO A 179 11.55 13.89 18.37
N LYS A 180 12.48 14.84 18.40
CA LYS A 180 12.29 16.10 17.69
C LYS A 180 12.48 15.90 16.18
N PRO A 181 11.83 16.73 15.34
CA PRO A 181 12.12 16.75 13.91
C PRO A 181 13.61 16.88 13.62
N PHE A 182 14.11 16.06 12.69
CA PHE A 182 15.51 16.03 12.24
C PHE A 182 16.53 15.56 13.30
N GLU A 183 16.10 15.01 14.43
CA GLU A 183 16.99 14.42 15.44
C GLU A 183 17.73 13.19 14.90
N THR A 184 17.07 12.45 14.01
CA THR A 184 17.69 11.39 13.21
C THR A 184 17.67 11.74 11.73
N LYS A 185 18.56 11.13 10.94
CA LYS A 185 18.52 11.28 9.49
C LYS A 185 17.28 10.59 8.93
N SER A 186 16.80 11.08 7.79
CA SER A 186 15.79 10.39 6.98
C SER A 186 16.49 9.52 5.95
N ALA A 187 16.62 8.24 6.23
CA ALA A 187 17.30 7.31 5.34
C ALA A 187 16.41 6.84 4.18
N GLY A 188 17.04 6.53 3.06
CA GLY A 188 16.42 5.81 1.93
C GLY A 188 16.93 4.36 1.90
N ASN A 189 16.11 3.39 2.29
CA ASN A 189 16.46 1.97 2.34
C ASN A 189 15.37 1.12 1.69
N ASN A 190 15.24 1.23 0.37
CA ASN A 190 14.26 0.45 -0.39
C ASN A 190 14.53 -1.06 -0.23
N PRO A 191 13.50 -1.89 0.04
CA PRO A 191 13.70 -3.32 0.16
C PRO A 191 14.04 -3.97 -1.17
N GLN A 192 15.02 -4.87 -1.18
CA GLN A 192 15.15 -5.83 -2.25
C GLN A 192 14.26 -7.03 -1.95
N VAL A 193 13.25 -7.26 -2.80
CA VAL A 193 12.43 -8.46 -2.69
C VAL A 193 13.19 -9.64 -3.29
N VAL A 194 13.40 -10.66 -2.47
CA VAL A 194 14.05 -11.91 -2.87
C VAL A 194 13.05 -13.06 -2.80
N THR A 195 13.36 -14.18 -3.46
CA THR A 195 12.62 -15.43 -3.25
C THR A 195 12.76 -15.88 -1.79
N ALA A 196 11.71 -16.44 -1.21
CA ALA A 196 11.76 -16.94 0.15
C ALA A 196 12.96 -17.89 0.33
N PRO A 197 13.87 -17.64 1.30
CA PRO A 197 14.96 -18.56 1.61
C PRO A 197 14.43 -19.96 1.94
N THR A 198 15.19 -21.01 1.67
CA THR A 198 14.77 -22.40 1.89
C THR A 198 14.37 -22.69 3.36
N ASN A 199 14.97 -21.95 4.29
CA ASN A 199 14.71 -22.04 5.73
C ASN A 199 13.83 -20.90 6.26
N ALA A 200 13.25 -20.09 5.39
CA ALA A 200 12.37 -19.00 5.81
C ALA A 200 11.12 -19.57 6.47
N THR A 201 10.82 -19.08 7.65
CA THR A 201 9.63 -19.44 8.42
C THR A 201 8.93 -18.19 8.90
N LEU A 202 7.61 -18.17 8.76
CA LEU A 202 6.78 -17.17 9.41
C LEU A 202 6.53 -17.59 10.84
N ALA A 203 6.67 -16.67 11.78
CA ALA A 203 6.42 -16.89 13.20
C ALA A 203 5.06 -16.32 13.60
N VAL A 204 4.30 -17.07 14.39
CA VAL A 204 2.99 -16.75 14.96
C VAL A 204 2.94 -17.15 16.43
N PRO A 205 2.00 -16.63 17.25
CA PRO A 205 1.88 -17.03 18.65
C PRO A 205 1.67 -18.54 18.84
N PRO A 206 1.97 -19.10 20.02
CA PRO A 206 1.71 -20.51 20.31
C PRO A 206 0.25 -20.90 20.06
N GLY A 207 0.03 -22.07 19.47
CA GLY A 207 -1.29 -22.57 19.09
C GLY A 207 -1.72 -22.19 17.69
N PHE A 208 -1.02 -21.29 17.03
CA PHE A 208 -1.29 -20.92 15.64
C PHE A 208 -0.37 -21.66 14.68
N THR A 209 -0.86 -21.85 13.48
CA THR A 209 -0.09 -22.36 12.32
C THR A 209 -0.23 -21.39 11.16
N VAL A 210 0.80 -21.32 10.33
CA VAL A 210 0.79 -20.52 9.10
C VAL A 210 1.16 -21.39 7.91
N LYS A 211 0.35 -21.31 6.86
CA LYS A 211 0.54 -22.08 5.61
C LYS A 211 0.38 -21.19 4.39
N LEU A 212 1.12 -21.50 3.33
CA LEU A 212 0.89 -20.90 2.03
C LEU A 212 -0.47 -21.37 1.50
N PHE A 213 -1.38 -20.43 1.23
CA PHE A 213 -2.75 -20.71 0.77
C PHE A 213 -2.90 -20.54 -0.75
N ALA A 214 -2.31 -19.47 -1.30
CA ALA A 214 -2.32 -19.22 -2.74
C ALA A 214 -1.07 -18.48 -3.19
N LYS A 215 -0.77 -18.55 -4.48
CA LYS A 215 0.37 -17.90 -5.14
C LYS A 215 -0.06 -17.32 -6.49
N ASP A 216 0.88 -16.68 -7.18
CA ASP A 216 0.68 -16.08 -8.49
C ASP A 216 -0.35 -14.93 -8.50
N LEU A 217 -0.52 -14.26 -7.35
CA LEU A 217 -1.23 -12.99 -7.27
C LEU A 217 -0.40 -11.88 -7.93
N ARG A 218 -1.07 -10.98 -8.64
CA ARG A 218 -0.38 -9.90 -9.32
C ARG A 218 -0.71 -8.55 -8.68
N ASN A 219 0.24 -8.02 -7.91
CA ASN A 219 0.09 -6.76 -7.19
C ASN A 219 -1.22 -6.71 -6.38
N PRO A 220 -1.46 -7.69 -5.48
CA PRO A 220 -2.62 -7.69 -4.59
C PRO A 220 -2.49 -6.49 -3.64
N ARG A 221 -3.59 -5.75 -3.41
CA ARG A 221 -3.56 -4.54 -2.58
C ARG A 221 -4.60 -4.52 -1.49
N LEU A 222 -5.67 -5.29 -1.65
CA LEU A 222 -6.73 -5.41 -0.66
C LEU A 222 -7.40 -6.78 -0.82
N VAL A 223 -7.82 -7.37 0.29
CA VAL A 223 -8.56 -8.63 0.32
C VAL A 223 -9.81 -8.51 1.21
N ARG A 224 -10.95 -8.96 0.74
CA ARG A 224 -12.22 -8.99 1.49
C ARG A 224 -12.87 -10.36 1.37
N THR A 225 -13.37 -10.86 2.49
CA THR A 225 -14.19 -12.07 2.51
C THR A 225 -15.66 -11.68 2.40
N ALA A 226 -16.35 -12.22 1.43
CA ALA A 226 -17.80 -12.09 1.27
C ALA A 226 -18.52 -12.90 2.37
N PRO A 227 -19.79 -12.58 2.68
CA PRO A 227 -20.54 -13.30 3.72
C PRO A 227 -20.67 -14.81 3.48
N ASN A 228 -20.61 -15.25 2.23
CA ASN A 228 -20.63 -16.68 1.85
C ASN A 228 -19.25 -17.36 1.91
N GLY A 229 -18.20 -16.63 2.33
CA GLY A 229 -16.83 -17.13 2.43
C GLY A 229 -15.97 -16.97 1.17
N ASP A 230 -16.51 -16.50 0.05
CA ASP A 230 -15.70 -16.19 -1.13
C ASP A 230 -14.72 -15.05 -0.85
N ILE A 231 -13.50 -15.15 -1.35
CA ILE A 231 -12.39 -14.24 -1.05
C ILE A 231 -12.12 -13.37 -2.28
N PHE A 232 -12.37 -12.07 -2.16
CA PHE A 232 -12.18 -11.09 -3.23
C PHE A 232 -10.88 -10.31 -3.02
N ILE A 233 -10.09 -10.17 -4.09
CA ILE A 233 -8.76 -9.55 -4.05
C ILE A 233 -8.68 -8.49 -5.14
N ALA A 234 -8.33 -7.26 -4.75
CA ALA A 234 -7.98 -6.21 -5.70
C ALA A 234 -6.55 -6.41 -6.21
N GLU A 235 -6.40 -6.77 -7.46
CA GLU A 235 -5.13 -6.82 -8.18
C GLU A 235 -4.98 -5.51 -8.96
N THR A 236 -4.44 -4.48 -8.28
CA THR A 236 -4.41 -3.09 -8.76
C THR A 236 -3.65 -2.92 -10.06
N GLY A 237 -2.48 -3.55 -10.19
CA GLY A 237 -1.64 -3.45 -11.39
C GLY A 237 -2.33 -3.98 -12.65
N PRO A 238 -2.86 -5.21 -12.65
CA PRO A 238 -3.63 -5.75 -13.78
C PRO A 238 -4.99 -5.07 -14.00
N GLY A 239 -5.48 -4.26 -13.07
CA GLY A 239 -6.78 -3.60 -13.19
C GLY A 239 -7.95 -4.56 -13.07
N ARG A 240 -7.93 -5.48 -12.10
CA ARG A 240 -8.98 -6.51 -11.97
C ARG A 240 -9.28 -6.85 -10.51
N ILE A 241 -10.46 -7.44 -10.32
CA ILE A 241 -10.85 -8.10 -9.08
C ILE A 241 -10.78 -9.61 -9.31
N ARG A 242 -10.03 -10.29 -8.45
CA ARG A 242 -9.96 -11.75 -8.39
C ARG A 242 -10.92 -12.26 -7.34
N VAL A 243 -11.50 -13.44 -7.56
CA VAL A 243 -12.27 -14.17 -6.55
C VAL A 243 -11.70 -15.56 -6.37
N MET A 244 -11.58 -15.99 -5.12
CA MET A 244 -11.23 -17.36 -4.75
C MET A 244 -12.33 -17.94 -3.88
N ARG A 245 -12.62 -19.23 -4.08
CA ARG A 245 -13.52 -20.01 -3.22
C ARG A 245 -12.75 -21.13 -2.56
N THR A 246 -13.11 -21.44 -1.33
CA THR A 246 -12.51 -22.53 -0.57
C THR A 246 -13.57 -23.19 0.30
N THR A 247 -13.29 -24.40 0.76
CA THR A 247 -14.05 -25.04 1.84
C THR A 247 -13.40 -24.75 3.18
N ASP A 248 -14.19 -24.76 4.25
CA ASP A 248 -13.68 -24.53 5.61
C ASP A 248 -12.59 -25.55 5.97
N GLY A 249 -11.50 -25.05 6.52
CA GLY A 249 -10.33 -25.85 6.90
C GLY A 249 -9.38 -26.22 5.76
N ALA A 250 -9.68 -25.88 4.51
CA ALA A 250 -8.80 -26.21 3.40
C ALA A 250 -7.53 -25.32 3.40
N ASP A 251 -6.43 -25.91 2.93
CA ASP A 251 -5.12 -25.25 2.83
C ASP A 251 -4.92 -24.55 1.46
N ALA A 252 -5.89 -24.62 0.55
CA ALA A 252 -5.83 -24.01 -0.77
C ALA A 252 -7.24 -23.70 -1.31
N PRO A 253 -7.39 -22.72 -2.23
CA PRO A 253 -8.67 -22.46 -2.88
C PRO A 253 -9.02 -23.57 -3.86
N THR A 254 -10.33 -23.90 -3.95
CA THR A 254 -10.91 -24.83 -4.93
C THR A 254 -11.24 -24.13 -6.25
N GLU A 255 -11.54 -22.84 -6.20
CA GLU A 255 -11.78 -21.98 -7.36
C GLU A 255 -10.89 -20.73 -7.28
N ASN A 256 -10.43 -20.27 -8.45
CA ASN A 256 -9.60 -19.08 -8.59
C ASN A 256 -9.91 -18.44 -9.94
N ARG A 257 -10.72 -17.37 -9.94
CA ARG A 257 -11.29 -16.73 -11.13
C ARG A 257 -11.03 -15.23 -11.13
N VAL A 258 -11.17 -14.61 -12.29
CA VAL A 258 -11.27 -13.14 -12.42
C VAL A 258 -12.76 -12.80 -12.35
N PHE A 259 -13.15 -12.04 -11.32
CA PHE A 259 -14.52 -11.58 -11.14
C PHE A 259 -14.87 -10.43 -12.08
N ALA A 260 -14.00 -9.41 -12.15
CA ALA A 260 -14.13 -8.25 -13.03
C ALA A 260 -12.75 -7.76 -13.48
N GLU A 261 -12.66 -7.21 -14.69
CA GLU A 261 -11.42 -6.66 -15.26
C GLU A 261 -11.67 -5.34 -15.99
N GLY A 262 -10.61 -4.71 -16.53
CA GLY A 262 -10.70 -3.41 -17.19
C GLY A 262 -10.86 -2.23 -16.24
N LEU A 263 -10.60 -2.42 -14.95
CA LEU A 263 -10.70 -1.40 -13.91
C LEU A 263 -9.49 -0.48 -13.89
N LYS A 264 -9.69 0.77 -13.46
CA LYS A 264 -8.65 1.81 -13.48
C LYS A 264 -7.90 1.91 -12.14
N GLY A 265 -7.06 0.92 -11.85
CA GLY A 265 -6.31 0.83 -10.60
C GLY A 265 -7.24 0.57 -9.40
N PRO A 266 -7.97 -0.56 -9.38
CA PRO A 266 -8.87 -0.92 -8.29
C PRO A 266 -8.09 -1.13 -7.00
N PHE A 267 -8.67 -0.70 -5.89
CA PHE A 267 -8.12 -0.89 -4.57
C PHE A 267 -9.19 -1.36 -3.58
N GLY A 268 -10.10 -0.47 -3.14
CA GLY A 268 -11.15 -0.78 -2.18
C GLY A 268 -12.22 -1.70 -2.76
N ILE A 269 -12.70 -2.63 -1.94
CA ILE A 269 -13.82 -3.54 -2.24
C ILE A 269 -14.79 -3.50 -1.07
N SER A 270 -16.08 -3.36 -1.33
CA SER A 270 -17.11 -3.47 -0.30
C SER A 270 -18.38 -4.11 -0.84
N PHE A 271 -19.07 -4.86 0.04
CA PHE A 271 -20.34 -5.49 -0.28
C PHE A 271 -21.49 -4.62 0.22
N TYR A 272 -22.56 -4.47 -0.58
CA TYR A 272 -23.70 -3.64 -0.27
C TYR A 272 -25.04 -4.30 -0.64
N PRO A 273 -26.10 -4.20 0.18
CA PRO A 273 -26.10 -3.62 1.53
C PRO A 273 -25.19 -4.40 2.50
N PRO A 274 -24.73 -3.75 3.60
CA PRO A 274 -23.99 -4.46 4.65
C PRO A 274 -24.83 -5.59 5.27
N GLY A 275 -24.18 -6.72 5.59
CA GLY A 275 -24.84 -7.90 6.17
C GLY A 275 -24.72 -9.12 5.26
N ASP A 276 -25.57 -10.15 5.50
CA ASP A 276 -25.40 -11.48 4.93
C ASP A 276 -25.89 -11.62 3.47
N LYS A 277 -26.62 -10.63 2.96
CA LYS A 277 -27.24 -10.69 1.62
C LYS A 277 -26.90 -9.44 0.80
N PRO A 278 -25.64 -9.21 0.47
CA PRO A 278 -25.28 -8.12 -0.43
C PRO A 278 -25.80 -8.38 -1.85
N GLU A 279 -26.21 -7.32 -2.51
CA GLU A 279 -26.69 -7.28 -3.89
C GLU A 279 -25.68 -6.63 -4.85
N TRP A 280 -24.67 -5.97 -4.28
CA TRP A 280 -23.67 -5.21 -5.03
C TRP A 280 -22.28 -5.42 -4.47
N ILE A 281 -21.29 -5.43 -5.37
CA ILE A 281 -19.87 -5.21 -5.03
C ILE A 281 -19.48 -3.83 -5.52
N TYR A 282 -19.04 -2.98 -4.60
CA TYR A 282 -18.45 -1.69 -4.88
C TYR A 282 -16.94 -1.81 -4.98
N VAL A 283 -16.37 -1.11 -5.97
CA VAL A 283 -14.92 -1.06 -6.18
C VAL A 283 -14.49 0.40 -6.26
N ALA A 284 -13.61 0.79 -5.35
CA ALA A 284 -12.94 2.08 -5.43
C ALA A 284 -11.72 1.97 -6.35
N ASN A 285 -11.79 2.65 -7.48
CA ASN A 285 -10.68 2.84 -8.42
C ASN A 285 -9.84 4.04 -7.99
N ARG A 286 -8.71 4.29 -8.68
CA ARG A 286 -7.82 5.42 -8.37
C ARG A 286 -8.52 6.78 -8.28
N ASN A 287 -9.56 7.03 -9.08
CA ASN A 287 -10.28 8.32 -9.07
C ASN A 287 -11.79 8.20 -9.30
N SER A 288 -12.36 7.04 -9.10
CA SER A 288 -13.80 6.81 -9.22
C SER A 288 -14.26 5.68 -8.32
N VAL A 289 -15.56 5.59 -8.08
CA VAL A 289 -16.19 4.42 -7.47
C VAL A 289 -17.16 3.83 -8.48
N VAL A 290 -17.06 2.53 -8.67
CA VAL A 290 -17.97 1.75 -9.52
C VAL A 290 -18.59 0.62 -8.71
N ARG A 291 -19.70 0.06 -9.19
CA ARG A 291 -20.29 -1.16 -8.62
C ARG A 291 -20.72 -2.15 -9.69
N PHE A 292 -20.86 -3.39 -9.27
CA PHE A 292 -21.38 -4.49 -10.08
C PHE A 292 -22.54 -5.17 -9.34
N PRO A 293 -23.60 -5.62 -10.03
CA PRO A 293 -24.57 -6.55 -9.44
C PRO A 293 -23.85 -7.80 -8.91
N TYR A 294 -24.27 -8.28 -7.76
CA TYR A 294 -23.68 -9.44 -7.13
C TYR A 294 -24.75 -10.34 -6.50
N HIS A 295 -24.68 -11.63 -6.79
CA HIS A 295 -25.41 -12.65 -6.06
C HIS A 295 -24.42 -13.54 -5.33
N SER A 296 -24.78 -13.93 -4.12
CA SER A 296 -23.91 -14.78 -3.30
C SER A 296 -23.51 -16.04 -4.08
N GLY A 297 -22.19 -16.20 -4.29
CA GLY A 297 -21.62 -17.30 -5.06
C GLY A 297 -21.23 -16.99 -6.51
N ASP A 298 -21.42 -15.75 -6.97
CA ASP A 298 -20.94 -15.31 -8.28
C ASP A 298 -19.40 -15.29 -8.31
N LEU A 299 -18.81 -16.04 -9.24
CA LEU A 299 -17.36 -16.08 -9.48
C LEU A 299 -16.92 -15.21 -10.65
N GLN A 300 -17.85 -14.60 -11.35
CA GLN A 300 -17.62 -13.69 -12.46
C GLN A 300 -18.83 -12.77 -12.61
N THR A 301 -18.59 -11.50 -12.94
CA THR A 301 -19.66 -10.60 -13.38
C THR A 301 -19.73 -10.58 -14.90
N ASN A 302 -20.95 -10.55 -15.43
CA ASN A 302 -21.22 -10.35 -16.85
C ASN A 302 -21.78 -8.94 -17.13
N SER A 303 -21.86 -8.10 -16.09
CA SER A 303 -22.41 -6.75 -16.17
C SER A 303 -21.31 -5.74 -16.37
N GLU A 304 -21.59 -4.66 -17.10
CA GLU A 304 -20.73 -3.49 -17.12
C GLU A 304 -20.71 -2.79 -15.75
N ALA A 305 -19.59 -2.14 -15.45
CA ALA A 305 -19.43 -1.37 -14.22
C ALA A 305 -20.38 -0.17 -14.21
N GLN A 306 -21.21 -0.03 -13.18
CA GLN A 306 -22.01 1.16 -12.92
C GLN A 306 -21.17 2.19 -12.19
N VAL A 307 -21.03 3.39 -12.77
CA VAL A 307 -20.28 4.48 -12.13
C VAL A 307 -21.15 5.15 -11.07
N ILE A 308 -20.70 5.13 -9.84
CA ILE A 308 -21.38 5.75 -8.68
C ILE A 308 -20.76 7.11 -8.35
N VAL A 309 -19.43 7.17 -8.26
CA VAL A 309 -18.69 8.42 -8.09
C VAL A 309 -17.74 8.55 -9.27
N PRO A 310 -18.00 9.48 -10.21
CA PRO A 310 -17.20 9.61 -11.42
C PRO A 310 -15.81 10.21 -11.18
N LYS A 311 -15.65 11.01 -10.10
CA LYS A 311 -14.40 11.71 -9.79
C LYS A 311 -14.28 11.93 -8.28
N LEU A 312 -13.15 11.50 -7.70
CA LEU A 312 -12.85 11.66 -6.28
C LEU A 312 -11.99 12.89 -5.98
N SER A 313 -11.06 13.22 -6.86
CA SER A 313 -10.12 14.34 -6.69
C SER A 313 -9.70 14.94 -8.03
N GLU A 314 -9.15 16.15 -8.01
CA GLU A 314 -8.70 16.85 -9.22
C GLU A 314 -7.52 16.13 -9.89
N THR A 315 -6.63 15.55 -9.10
CA THR A 315 -5.43 14.87 -9.60
C THR A 315 -5.44 13.39 -9.26
N THR A 316 -4.79 12.57 -10.08
CA THR A 316 -4.64 11.13 -9.87
C THR A 316 -3.25 10.73 -9.38
N GLY A 317 -2.32 11.69 -9.26
CA GLY A 317 -0.96 11.49 -8.77
C GLY A 317 -0.89 11.33 -7.25
N GLY A 318 0.31 11.17 -6.73
CA GLY A 318 0.56 10.96 -5.31
C GLY A 318 0.04 9.61 -4.82
N HIS A 319 -0.57 9.58 -3.63
CA HIS A 319 -1.13 8.36 -3.09
C HIS A 319 -2.33 7.90 -3.92
N SER A 320 -2.27 6.65 -4.39
CA SER A 320 -3.28 6.06 -5.27
C SER A 320 -4.27 5.16 -4.55
N THR A 321 -4.10 4.97 -3.25
CA THR A 321 -5.02 4.18 -2.41
C THR A 321 -6.37 4.86 -2.29
N ARG A 322 -7.43 4.07 -2.41
CA ARG A 322 -8.83 4.47 -2.26
C ARG A 322 -9.59 3.31 -1.68
N ASP A 323 -10.13 3.46 -0.48
CA ASP A 323 -11.02 2.43 0.05
C ASP A 323 -12.46 2.92 0.09
N VAL A 324 -13.39 1.99 0.12
CA VAL A 324 -14.83 2.22 0.21
C VAL A 324 -15.42 1.32 1.27
N VAL A 325 -16.13 1.90 2.25
CA VAL A 325 -16.89 1.14 3.25
C VAL A 325 -18.22 1.81 3.52
N PHE A 326 -19.18 1.05 4.05
CA PHE A 326 -20.51 1.55 4.39
C PHE A 326 -20.69 1.61 5.90
N SER A 327 -21.49 2.60 6.38
CA SER A 327 -21.97 2.60 7.75
C SER A 327 -22.79 1.33 8.01
N LYS A 328 -22.87 0.92 9.28
CA LYS A 328 -23.59 -0.32 9.68
C LYS A 328 -25.06 -0.33 9.24
N ASP A 329 -25.70 0.83 9.18
CA ASP A 329 -27.09 1.00 8.71
C ASP A 329 -27.21 1.11 7.17
N GLY A 330 -26.09 1.05 6.45
CA GLY A 330 -26.03 1.13 4.99
C GLY A 330 -26.36 2.50 4.40
N LYS A 331 -26.54 3.55 5.20
CA LYS A 331 -26.99 4.86 4.70
C LYS A 331 -25.87 5.77 4.24
N ARG A 332 -24.65 5.55 4.70
CA ARG A 332 -23.46 6.36 4.37
C ARG A 332 -22.40 5.50 3.70
N MET A 333 -21.83 6.01 2.62
CA MET A 333 -20.65 5.48 1.97
C MET A 333 -19.46 6.36 2.30
N PHE A 334 -18.44 5.79 2.92
CA PHE A 334 -17.18 6.45 3.25
C PHE A 334 -16.10 6.08 2.24
N LEU A 335 -15.31 7.08 1.85
CA LEU A 335 -14.25 6.95 0.85
C LEU A 335 -12.96 7.55 1.40
N SER A 336 -11.88 6.78 1.45
CA SER A 336 -10.56 7.31 1.80
C SER A 336 -9.86 7.84 0.55
N VAL A 337 -9.23 9.00 0.67
CA VAL A 337 -8.48 9.63 -0.43
C VAL A 337 -7.15 10.15 0.10
N GLY A 338 -6.07 9.45 -0.17
CA GLY A 338 -4.72 9.84 0.26
C GLY A 338 -4.22 11.12 -0.42
N SER A 339 -3.26 11.82 0.20
CA SER A 339 -2.68 13.08 -0.27
C SER A 339 -2.05 13.00 -1.66
N GLY A 340 -1.97 14.12 -2.34
CA GLY A 340 -1.29 14.26 -3.63
C GLY A 340 0.22 14.32 -3.50
N SER A 341 0.70 14.77 -2.37
CA SER A 341 2.10 15.04 -2.10
C SER A 341 2.50 14.58 -0.69
N ASN A 342 3.76 14.77 -0.31
CA ASN A 342 4.23 14.41 1.03
C ASN A 342 3.66 15.33 2.12
N VAL A 343 3.71 16.64 1.88
CA VAL A 343 3.29 17.68 2.85
C VAL A 343 2.62 18.88 2.16
N ALA A 344 1.79 18.65 1.16
CA ALA A 344 1.11 19.69 0.39
C ALA A 344 2.07 20.69 -0.29
N GLU A 345 3.18 20.16 -0.85
CA GLU A 345 4.13 20.97 -1.60
C GLU A 345 3.44 21.68 -2.78
N GLY A 346 3.71 22.97 -2.94
CA GLY A 346 3.16 23.78 -4.03
C GLY A 346 1.73 24.24 -3.83
N MET A 347 1.11 24.01 -2.66
CA MET A 347 -0.19 24.57 -2.35
C MET A 347 -0.12 26.11 -2.23
N GLU A 348 -1.00 26.79 -2.96
CA GLU A 348 -1.05 28.27 -2.97
C GLU A 348 -1.39 28.83 -1.60
N LYS A 349 -0.85 30.01 -1.29
CA LYS A 349 -1.20 30.72 -0.05
C LYS A 349 -2.58 31.37 -0.19
N LYS A 350 -3.37 31.29 0.88
CA LYS A 350 -4.68 31.94 1.03
C LYS A 350 -4.66 32.91 2.19
N THR A 351 -5.50 33.94 2.13
CA THR A 351 -5.74 34.82 3.28
C THR A 351 -6.54 34.11 4.36
N PRO A 352 -6.52 34.57 5.62
CA PRO A 352 -7.34 34.01 6.69
C PRO A 352 -8.84 33.95 6.37
N GLU A 353 -9.35 34.97 5.66
CA GLU A 353 -10.76 35.04 5.24
C GLU A 353 -11.08 33.99 4.18
N GLU A 354 -10.21 33.82 3.19
CA GLU A 354 -10.33 32.77 2.17
C GLU A 354 -10.28 31.38 2.79
N ILE A 355 -9.41 31.16 3.80
CA ILE A 355 -9.31 29.91 4.52
C ILE A 355 -10.59 29.63 5.29
N THR A 356 -11.13 30.62 6.02
CA THR A 356 -12.37 30.48 6.79
C THR A 356 -13.55 30.12 5.88
N SER A 357 -13.67 30.80 4.75
CA SER A 357 -14.71 30.50 3.75
C SER A 357 -14.54 29.08 3.19
N TRP A 358 -13.30 28.68 2.86
CA TRP A 358 -12.99 27.36 2.35
C TRP A 358 -13.33 26.24 3.34
N GLU A 359 -12.94 26.40 4.58
CA GLU A 359 -13.20 25.38 5.63
C GLU A 359 -14.70 25.25 5.98
N THR A 360 -15.48 26.31 5.82
CA THR A 360 -16.94 26.26 5.98
C THR A 360 -17.57 25.26 5.01
N GLU A 361 -17.05 25.17 3.80
CA GLU A 361 -17.55 24.28 2.75
C GLU A 361 -16.87 22.91 2.74
N ASN A 362 -15.57 22.85 3.04
CA ASN A 362 -14.71 21.69 2.81
C ASN A 362 -14.25 21.02 4.10
N GLY A 363 -14.58 21.55 5.28
CA GLY A 363 -14.20 21.03 6.60
C GLY A 363 -12.93 21.65 7.17
N LEU A 364 -12.81 21.62 8.49
CA LEU A 364 -11.70 22.16 9.25
C LEU A 364 -10.37 21.56 8.78
N GLY A 365 -9.37 22.40 8.46
CA GLY A 365 -8.06 21.95 8.01
C GLY A 365 -8.07 21.27 6.62
N ALA A 366 -9.12 21.46 5.82
CA ALA A 366 -9.16 20.96 4.46
C ALA A 366 -8.17 21.70 3.55
N THR A 367 -7.37 20.95 2.82
CA THR A 367 -6.42 21.46 1.83
C THR A 367 -7.12 21.81 0.51
N TRP A 368 -6.46 22.59 -0.34
CA TRP A 368 -7.00 23.14 -1.58
C TRP A 368 -6.08 22.92 -2.79
N GLY A 369 -6.50 23.38 -3.97
CA GLY A 369 -5.74 23.23 -5.20
C GLY A 369 -5.59 21.75 -5.59
N SER A 370 -4.37 21.31 -5.86
CA SER A 370 -4.07 19.92 -6.19
C SER A 370 -4.38 18.91 -5.06
N GLU A 371 -4.50 19.41 -3.83
CA GLU A 371 -4.86 18.63 -2.65
C GLU A 371 -6.36 18.68 -2.30
N TRP A 372 -7.20 19.29 -3.12
CA TRP A 372 -8.64 19.30 -2.90
C TRP A 372 -9.23 17.88 -2.92
N HIS A 373 -10.08 17.56 -1.93
CA HIS A 373 -10.61 16.22 -1.64
C HIS A 373 -9.54 15.17 -1.36
N ARG A 374 -8.32 15.58 -1.01
CA ARG A 374 -7.22 14.67 -0.68
C ARG A 374 -6.82 14.78 0.79
N ALA A 375 -6.13 13.75 1.30
CA ALA A 375 -5.84 13.60 2.74
C ALA A 375 -7.11 13.69 3.60
N GLN A 376 -8.18 13.04 3.13
CA GLN A 376 -9.51 13.11 3.73
C GLN A 376 -10.21 11.75 3.72
N ILE A 377 -11.14 11.62 4.65
CA ILE A 377 -12.23 10.65 4.54
C ILE A 377 -13.43 11.43 4.05
N LEU A 378 -13.94 11.05 2.89
CA LEU A 378 -15.13 11.64 2.28
C LEU A 378 -16.37 10.81 2.60
N VAL A 379 -17.54 11.41 2.55
CA VAL A 379 -18.83 10.75 2.75
C VAL A 379 -19.85 11.18 1.71
N THR A 380 -20.68 10.23 1.28
CA THR A 380 -21.86 10.45 0.44
C THR A 380 -22.89 9.35 0.73
N ASP A 381 -24.04 9.36 0.06
CA ASP A 381 -24.96 8.23 0.08
C ASP A 381 -24.47 7.07 -0.83
N PRO A 382 -24.97 5.84 -0.64
CA PRO A 382 -24.51 4.69 -1.42
C PRO A 382 -24.75 4.79 -2.93
N GLU A 383 -25.74 5.54 -3.36
CA GLU A 383 -26.07 5.75 -4.78
C GLU A 383 -25.27 6.91 -5.40
N GLY A 384 -24.51 7.68 -4.59
CA GLY A 384 -23.74 8.83 -5.06
C GLY A 384 -24.58 10.04 -5.49
N HIS A 385 -25.84 10.12 -5.08
CA HIS A 385 -26.73 11.24 -5.43
C HIS A 385 -26.40 12.52 -4.65
N GLN A 386 -25.86 12.37 -3.44
CA GLN A 386 -25.43 13.51 -2.65
C GLN A 386 -23.98 13.90 -3.03
N PRO A 387 -23.64 15.20 -2.95
CA PRO A 387 -22.27 15.62 -3.17
C PRO A 387 -21.31 15.00 -2.15
N LEU A 388 -20.09 14.72 -2.58
CA LEU A 388 -19.01 14.31 -1.69
C LEU A 388 -18.73 15.44 -0.68
N LYS A 389 -18.70 15.10 0.61
CA LYS A 389 -18.32 16.01 1.69
C LYS A 389 -17.19 15.43 2.51
N ALA A 390 -16.37 16.28 3.10
CA ALA A 390 -15.39 15.85 4.07
C ALA A 390 -16.09 15.30 5.32
N PHE A 391 -15.85 14.04 5.65
CA PHE A 391 -16.19 13.43 6.92
C PHE A 391 -15.12 13.72 7.97
N ALA A 392 -13.84 13.65 7.56
CA ALA A 392 -12.70 14.05 8.36
C ALA A 392 -11.56 14.50 7.44
N THR A 393 -10.70 15.37 7.96
CA THR A 393 -9.58 16.00 7.22
C THR A 393 -8.24 15.73 7.90
N GLY A 394 -7.15 16.01 7.18
CA GLY A 394 -5.79 15.88 7.73
C GLY A 394 -5.34 14.42 7.95
N VAL A 395 -5.99 13.46 7.31
CA VAL A 395 -5.61 12.04 7.28
C VAL A 395 -4.73 11.83 6.05
N ARG A 396 -3.40 11.94 6.20
CA ARG A 396 -2.46 12.02 5.07
C ARG A 396 -2.68 10.95 4.00
N ASN A 397 -2.56 9.70 4.37
CA ASN A 397 -2.83 8.57 3.48
C ASN A 397 -3.61 7.50 4.25
N GLY A 398 -4.90 7.74 4.43
CA GLY A 398 -5.83 6.74 4.91
C GLY A 398 -5.93 5.61 3.89
N VAL A 399 -5.35 4.46 4.21
CA VAL A 399 -5.20 3.37 3.25
C VAL A 399 -6.45 2.51 3.20
N THR A 400 -6.84 1.93 4.34
CA THR A 400 -8.05 1.14 4.43
C THR A 400 -8.88 1.54 5.64
N MET A 401 -10.16 1.26 5.52
CA MET A 401 -11.15 1.55 6.55
C MET A 401 -11.88 0.28 6.98
N ALA A 402 -12.33 0.27 8.23
CA ALA A 402 -13.22 -0.76 8.74
C ALA A 402 -14.21 -0.15 9.73
N VAL A 403 -15.43 -0.68 9.77
CA VAL A 403 -16.42 -0.29 10.78
C VAL A 403 -16.30 -1.25 11.96
N ASN A 404 -16.08 -0.70 13.16
CA ASN A 404 -15.98 -1.50 14.37
C ASN A 404 -17.31 -2.24 14.63
N PRO A 405 -17.29 -3.57 14.71
CA PRO A 405 -18.53 -4.35 14.82
C PRO A 405 -19.28 -4.12 16.16
N VAL A 406 -18.56 -3.68 17.20
CA VAL A 406 -19.11 -3.44 18.54
C VAL A 406 -19.69 -2.03 18.65
N THR A 407 -18.88 -1.01 18.33
CA THR A 407 -19.24 0.40 18.53
C THR A 407 -19.90 1.05 17.31
N GLY A 408 -19.67 0.52 16.11
CA GLY A 408 -20.09 1.14 14.85
C GLY A 408 -19.20 2.29 14.40
N ASP A 409 -18.11 2.60 15.12
CA ASP A 409 -17.16 3.64 14.75
C ASP A 409 -16.41 3.28 13.46
N LEU A 410 -16.19 4.28 12.62
CA LEU A 410 -15.30 4.16 11.47
C LEU A 410 -13.85 4.21 11.92
N TRP A 411 -13.04 3.27 11.48
CA TRP A 411 -11.59 3.21 11.71
C TRP A 411 -10.82 3.33 10.41
N VAL A 412 -9.58 3.82 10.50
CA VAL A 412 -8.67 3.92 9.36
C VAL A 412 -7.25 3.53 9.77
N SER A 413 -6.55 2.84 8.87
CA SER A 413 -5.08 2.69 8.89
C SER A 413 -4.45 3.81 8.06
N THR A 414 -3.36 4.41 8.52
CA THR A 414 -2.82 5.62 7.89
C THR A 414 -1.30 5.59 7.84
N ASN A 415 -0.75 5.94 6.66
CA ASN A 415 0.67 6.22 6.50
C ASN A 415 0.94 7.72 6.62
N GLU A 416 1.87 8.08 7.50
CA GLU A 416 2.26 9.45 7.75
C GLU A 416 3.41 9.93 6.85
N ARG A 417 3.80 11.19 7.04
CA ARG A 417 4.75 11.93 6.21
C ARG A 417 6.20 11.51 6.42
N ASP A 418 6.99 11.74 5.39
CA ASP A 418 8.41 11.45 5.34
C ASP A 418 9.26 12.69 5.56
N GLY A 419 10.55 12.50 5.86
CA GLY A 419 11.56 13.56 5.81
C GLY A 419 11.75 14.34 7.11
N LEU A 420 11.21 13.87 8.25
CA LEU A 420 11.46 14.43 9.58
C LEU A 420 12.44 13.59 10.41
N GLY A 421 13.00 12.54 9.82
CA GLY A 421 13.93 11.59 10.43
C GLY A 421 13.35 10.18 10.52
N ASP A 422 14.20 9.18 10.76
CA ASP A 422 13.80 7.77 10.87
C ASP A 422 12.83 7.50 12.04
N GLY A 423 12.87 8.34 13.07
CA GLY A 423 12.01 8.26 14.24
C GLY A 423 10.67 9.00 14.13
N LEU A 424 10.39 9.68 13.00
CA LEU A 424 9.20 10.48 12.75
C LEU A 424 8.69 10.35 11.30
N VAL A 425 7.39 10.34 11.07
CA VAL A 425 6.25 10.44 11.98
C VAL A 425 5.68 9.03 12.15
N PRO A 426 5.16 8.65 13.32
CA PRO A 426 4.47 7.37 13.48
C PRO A 426 3.34 7.19 12.47
N ASP A 427 3.25 5.99 11.86
CA ASP A 427 2.02 5.55 11.24
C ASP A 427 0.98 5.24 12.32
N TYR A 428 -0.28 5.04 11.97
CA TYR A 428 -1.29 4.83 12.99
C TYR A 428 -2.55 4.13 12.50
N VAL A 429 -3.30 3.55 13.44
CA VAL A 429 -4.71 3.22 13.27
C VAL A 429 -5.55 4.01 14.28
N THR A 430 -6.71 4.50 13.84
CA THR A 430 -7.54 5.36 14.69
C THR A 430 -9.00 5.32 14.30
N ARG A 431 -9.85 5.65 15.27
CA ARG A 431 -11.27 5.98 15.03
C ARG A 431 -11.38 7.32 14.35
N ILE A 432 -12.21 7.40 13.33
CA ILE A 432 -12.47 8.64 12.62
C ILE A 432 -13.72 9.32 13.18
N LYS A 433 -13.54 10.55 13.67
CA LYS A 433 -14.63 11.39 14.17
C LYS A 433 -15.16 12.28 13.05
N GLU A 434 -16.48 12.38 12.94
CA GLU A 434 -17.13 13.33 12.01
C GLU A 434 -16.72 14.77 12.35
N GLY A 435 -16.30 15.53 11.34
CA GLY A 435 -15.73 16.88 11.49
C GLY A 435 -14.32 16.91 12.10
N GLY A 436 -13.69 15.74 12.36
CA GLY A 436 -12.36 15.66 12.96
C GLY A 436 -11.24 16.09 12.00
N TYR A 437 -10.22 16.75 12.58
CA TYR A 437 -8.98 17.11 11.89
C TYR A 437 -7.79 16.34 12.49
N TYR A 438 -7.01 15.64 11.66
CA TYR A 438 -5.93 14.75 12.10
C TYR A 438 -4.52 15.30 11.83
N GLY A 439 -4.41 16.57 11.48
CA GLY A 439 -3.17 17.35 11.53
C GLY A 439 -2.50 17.62 10.18
N TRP A 440 -2.50 16.67 9.23
CA TRP A 440 -1.81 16.87 7.95
C TRP A 440 -2.40 18.05 7.14
N PRO A 441 -1.57 18.90 6.51
CA PRO A 441 -0.12 18.86 6.44
C PRO A 441 0.59 19.64 7.57
N TRP A 442 -0.13 20.45 8.35
CA TRP A 442 0.45 21.45 9.26
C TRP A 442 0.90 20.89 10.61
N PHE A 443 0.18 19.87 11.11
CA PHE A 443 0.46 19.25 12.41
C PHE A 443 0.54 17.72 12.26
N TYR A 444 1.06 17.04 13.28
CA TYR A 444 1.04 15.58 13.41
C TYR A 444 0.94 15.17 14.88
N MET A 445 0.32 14.05 15.15
CA MET A 445 0.15 13.49 16.50
C MET A 445 -0.29 14.55 17.53
N GLY A 446 -1.38 15.26 17.24
CA GLY A 446 -1.85 16.40 18.03
C GLY A 446 -1.20 17.71 17.61
N ASN A 447 -0.71 18.47 18.57
CA ASN A 447 -0.18 19.82 18.38
C ASN A 447 1.30 19.90 17.97
N ASN A 448 1.90 18.79 17.50
CA ASN A 448 3.26 18.85 16.96
C ASN A 448 3.23 19.51 15.57
N GLU A 449 3.81 20.70 15.48
CA GLU A 449 3.85 21.45 14.22
C GLU A 449 4.90 20.87 13.26
N ASP A 450 4.54 20.73 11.98
CA ASP A 450 5.49 20.36 10.95
C ASP A 450 6.40 21.58 10.64
N PRO A 451 7.73 21.49 10.87
CA PRO A 451 8.62 22.63 10.71
C PRO A 451 8.67 23.18 9.28
N ARG A 452 8.23 22.40 8.28
CA ARG A 452 8.14 22.84 6.89
C ARG A 452 6.96 23.78 6.64
N HIS A 453 6.00 23.79 7.56
CA HIS A 453 4.82 24.64 7.58
C HIS A 453 4.73 25.54 8.81
N ALA A 454 5.87 25.75 9.52
CA ALA A 454 5.90 26.50 10.75
C ALA A 454 5.17 27.85 10.64
N THR A 455 4.30 28.11 11.62
CA THR A 455 3.46 29.32 11.73
C THR A 455 2.42 29.53 10.63
N ALA A 456 2.25 28.57 9.73
CA ALA A 456 1.28 28.71 8.61
C ALA A 456 -0.19 28.66 9.08
N ARG A 457 -0.49 27.85 10.12
CA ARG A 457 -1.86 27.63 10.62
C ARG A 457 -1.90 27.51 12.14
N PRO A 458 -1.49 28.56 12.89
CA PRO A 458 -1.48 28.53 14.36
C PRO A 458 -2.88 28.32 14.97
N ASP A 459 -3.94 28.64 14.22
CA ASP A 459 -5.33 28.44 14.59
C ASP A 459 -5.75 26.97 14.69
N LEU A 460 -4.97 26.05 14.13
CA LEU A 460 -5.21 24.58 14.14
C LEU A 460 -4.43 23.84 15.25
N ALA A 461 -3.54 24.49 15.97
CA ALA A 461 -2.61 23.84 16.91
C ALA A 461 -3.30 22.91 17.91
N ASP A 462 -4.39 23.39 18.55
CA ASP A 462 -5.12 22.62 19.56
C ASP A 462 -6.32 21.82 18.98
N LYS A 463 -6.46 21.77 17.67
CA LYS A 463 -7.58 21.13 17.00
C LYS A 463 -7.22 19.79 16.37
N ALA A 464 -5.93 19.52 16.17
CA ALA A 464 -5.47 18.27 15.61
C ALA A 464 -5.66 17.11 16.62
N ILE A 465 -6.37 16.08 16.19
CA ILE A 465 -6.67 14.90 17.00
C ILE A 465 -5.42 14.02 17.08
N VAL A 466 -5.10 13.54 18.28
CA VAL A 466 -4.11 12.50 18.48
C VAL A 466 -4.73 11.15 18.09
N PRO A 467 -4.11 10.39 17.18
CA PRO A 467 -4.60 9.06 16.82
C PRO A 467 -4.61 8.08 18.00
N ASP A 468 -5.52 7.11 17.97
CA ASP A 468 -5.72 6.16 19.07
C ASP A 468 -4.53 5.21 19.30
N VAL A 469 -3.92 4.70 18.24
CA VAL A 469 -2.83 3.73 18.32
C VAL A 469 -1.73 4.12 17.34
N LEU A 470 -0.58 4.52 17.89
CA LEU A 470 0.60 4.89 17.11
C LEU A 470 1.43 3.64 16.82
N GLU A 471 1.81 3.48 15.57
CA GLU A 471 2.68 2.42 15.09
C GLU A 471 4.12 2.93 14.92
N ALA A 472 5.07 2.02 14.77
CA ALA A 472 6.45 2.43 14.49
C ALA A 472 6.50 3.33 13.25
N PRO A 473 7.26 4.44 13.28
CA PRO A 473 7.40 5.32 12.13
C PRO A 473 7.83 4.57 10.89
N HIS A 474 7.20 4.88 9.75
CA HIS A 474 7.51 4.27 8.45
C HIS A 474 7.17 2.78 8.32
N SER A 475 6.32 2.23 9.19
CA SER A 475 5.86 0.83 9.10
C SER A 475 5.02 0.54 7.86
N ALA A 476 4.47 1.57 7.25
CA ALA A 476 3.55 1.51 6.11
C ALA A 476 2.29 0.67 6.41
N SER A 477 1.47 1.19 7.34
CA SER A 477 0.17 0.60 7.72
C SER A 477 -0.78 0.52 6.52
N LEU A 478 -1.24 -0.68 6.19
CA LEU A 478 -2.10 -0.91 5.03
C LEU A 478 -3.47 -1.45 5.45
N GLU A 479 -3.81 -2.69 5.08
CA GLU A 479 -5.15 -3.20 5.36
C GLU A 479 -5.36 -3.54 6.83
N MET A 480 -6.54 -3.17 7.33
CA MET A 480 -7.02 -3.54 8.66
C MET A 480 -8.35 -4.29 8.60
N THR A 481 -8.54 -5.21 9.53
CA THR A 481 -9.80 -5.92 9.74
C THR A 481 -10.05 -6.19 11.22
N PHE A 482 -11.33 -6.20 11.65
CA PHE A 482 -11.69 -6.64 13.00
C PHE A 482 -11.91 -8.15 13.03
N TYR A 483 -11.40 -8.82 14.04
CA TYR A 483 -11.62 -10.25 14.22
C TYR A 483 -13.00 -10.51 14.86
N THR A 484 -13.94 -10.99 14.07
CA THR A 484 -15.34 -11.18 14.48
C THR A 484 -15.76 -12.64 14.57
N ALA A 485 -14.93 -13.58 14.13
CA ALA A 485 -15.30 -14.99 14.10
C ALA A 485 -15.59 -15.56 15.50
N THR A 486 -16.71 -16.24 15.63
CA THR A 486 -17.15 -16.90 16.88
C THR A 486 -17.21 -18.42 16.76
N SER A 487 -17.17 -18.93 15.53
CA SER A 487 -17.24 -20.34 15.19
C SER A 487 -16.38 -20.63 13.97
N GLY A 488 -16.12 -21.90 13.70
CA GLY A 488 -15.30 -22.39 12.59
C GLY A 488 -14.12 -23.21 13.04
N ALA A 489 -13.55 -23.98 12.12
CA ALA A 489 -12.48 -24.94 12.42
C ALA A 489 -11.15 -24.28 12.83
N ALA A 490 -10.96 -23.01 12.44
CA ALA A 490 -9.75 -22.22 12.68
C ALA A 490 -9.96 -21.02 13.59
N VAL A 491 -11.12 -20.95 14.27
CA VAL A 491 -11.48 -19.82 15.13
C VAL A 491 -10.45 -19.57 16.23
N PHE A 492 -10.03 -18.32 16.36
CA PHE A 492 -9.05 -17.90 17.36
C PHE A 492 -9.64 -17.93 18.78
N PRO A 493 -8.80 -17.99 19.81
CA PRO A 493 -9.22 -17.86 21.20
C PRO A 493 -10.08 -16.63 21.44
N ALA A 494 -10.94 -16.71 22.45
CA ALA A 494 -11.95 -15.66 22.72
C ALA A 494 -11.38 -14.27 23.00
N ASP A 495 -10.15 -14.19 23.52
CA ASP A 495 -9.44 -12.95 23.79
C ASP A 495 -8.96 -12.18 22.54
N TYR A 496 -9.06 -12.81 21.36
CA TYR A 496 -8.80 -12.14 20.08
C TYR A 496 -10.06 -11.45 19.50
N ARG A 497 -11.25 -11.77 20.03
CA ARG A 497 -12.51 -11.27 19.47
C ARG A 497 -12.69 -9.78 19.72
N GLY A 498 -12.96 -9.06 18.66
CA GLY A 498 -13.13 -7.61 18.69
C GLY A 498 -11.84 -6.83 18.52
N ASP A 499 -10.67 -7.46 18.59
CA ASP A 499 -9.41 -6.82 18.25
C ASP A 499 -9.28 -6.62 16.74
N ALA A 500 -8.43 -5.67 16.33
CA ALA A 500 -8.13 -5.46 14.93
C ALA A 500 -6.77 -6.07 14.55
N PHE A 501 -6.69 -6.59 13.34
CA PHE A 501 -5.44 -7.01 12.71
C PHE A 501 -5.08 -6.03 11.59
N VAL A 502 -3.79 -5.68 11.50
CA VAL A 502 -3.28 -4.69 10.55
C VAL A 502 -2.06 -5.24 9.84
N ALA A 503 -2.03 -5.10 8.52
CA ALA A 503 -0.89 -5.45 7.70
C ALA A 503 0.09 -4.26 7.62
N LEU A 504 1.31 -4.44 8.08
CA LEU A 504 2.40 -3.47 7.96
C LEU A 504 3.32 -3.88 6.81
N HIS A 505 3.29 -3.08 5.73
CA HIS A 505 3.99 -3.37 4.47
C HIS A 505 5.52 -3.32 4.59
N GLY A 506 5.99 -2.52 5.54
CA GLY A 506 7.39 -2.36 5.87
C GLY A 506 8.05 -1.12 5.26
N SER A 507 9.06 -0.64 5.97
CA SER A 507 9.75 0.62 5.68
C SER A 507 10.59 0.56 4.40
N TRP A 508 10.60 1.67 3.66
CA TRP A 508 11.51 1.94 2.56
C TRP A 508 12.42 3.15 2.84
N ASN A 509 12.05 3.95 3.83
CA ASN A 509 12.60 5.26 4.18
C ASN A 509 13.07 5.30 5.64
N ARG A 510 13.77 4.24 6.07
CA ARG A 510 14.36 4.11 7.40
C ARG A 510 15.66 3.31 7.32
N GLY A 511 16.69 3.75 8.02
CA GLY A 511 18.01 3.10 8.01
C GLY A 511 17.96 1.65 8.50
N ILE A 512 17.19 1.39 9.56
CA ILE A 512 16.91 0.04 10.06
C ILE A 512 15.46 -0.31 9.79
N ARG A 513 15.22 -1.46 9.16
CA ARG A 513 13.87 -1.90 8.77
C ARG A 513 12.93 -2.03 9.95
N THR A 514 11.68 -1.67 9.71
CA THR A 514 10.53 -1.92 10.59
C THR A 514 9.31 -2.31 9.76
N GLY A 515 8.24 -2.76 10.40
CA GLY A 515 7.06 -3.29 9.69
C GLY A 515 7.32 -4.69 9.16
N TYR A 516 6.85 -5.03 7.95
CA TYR A 516 6.92 -6.37 7.35
C TYR A 516 6.29 -7.46 8.22
N LYS A 517 5.13 -7.16 8.82
CA LYS A 517 4.46 -8.02 9.79
C LYS A 517 2.96 -7.78 9.82
N ILE A 518 2.24 -8.65 10.50
CA ILE A 518 0.86 -8.38 10.93
C ILE A 518 0.90 -8.05 12.41
N ILE A 519 0.18 -7.03 12.81
CA ILE A 519 0.00 -6.66 14.22
C ILE A 519 -1.44 -6.91 14.66
N ARG A 520 -1.62 -7.11 15.98
CA ARG A 520 -2.91 -7.17 16.67
C ARG A 520 -3.06 -5.90 17.51
N VAL A 521 -4.04 -5.09 17.19
CA VAL A 521 -4.41 -3.89 17.95
C VAL A 521 -5.37 -4.30 19.06
N LEU A 522 -4.99 -4.01 20.31
CA LEU A 522 -5.72 -4.47 21.49
C LEU A 522 -6.90 -3.56 21.80
N LEU A 523 -8.11 -4.13 21.80
CA LEU A 523 -9.33 -3.41 22.11
C LEU A 523 -10.08 -4.04 23.29
N LYS A 524 -10.65 -3.19 24.11
CA LYS A 524 -11.58 -3.61 25.16
C LYS A 524 -12.96 -3.03 24.89
N ASN A 525 -13.92 -3.89 24.57
CA ASN A 525 -15.28 -3.48 24.18
C ASN A 525 -15.27 -2.48 23.00
N GLY A 526 -14.40 -2.70 22.01
CA GLY A 526 -14.24 -1.84 20.84
C GLY A 526 -13.45 -0.54 21.08
N VAL A 527 -12.92 -0.32 22.30
CA VAL A 527 -12.13 0.87 22.65
C VAL A 527 -10.64 0.50 22.73
N PRO A 528 -9.75 1.20 22.01
CA PRO A 528 -8.31 0.93 22.04
C PRO A 528 -7.68 1.43 23.34
N ASN A 529 -6.58 0.80 23.74
CA ASN A 529 -5.76 1.23 24.88
C ASN A 529 -4.41 1.84 24.47
N GLY A 530 -4.20 2.08 23.16
CA GLY A 530 -2.96 2.60 22.60
C GLY A 530 -1.88 1.55 22.34
N GLN A 531 -2.18 0.27 22.56
CA GLN A 531 -1.22 -0.84 22.43
C GLN A 531 -1.51 -1.73 21.25
N TYR A 532 -0.45 -2.33 20.71
CA TYR A 532 -0.54 -3.42 19.75
C TYR A 532 0.52 -4.48 20.03
N ASP A 533 0.27 -5.71 19.58
CA ASP A 533 1.20 -6.83 19.64
C ASP A 533 1.65 -7.24 18.24
N ASP A 534 2.89 -7.68 18.09
CA ASP A 534 3.31 -8.41 16.89
C ASP A 534 2.53 -9.74 16.82
N PHE A 535 1.91 -10.02 15.67
CA PHE A 535 1.14 -11.25 15.51
C PHE A 535 1.80 -12.25 14.54
N LEU A 536 2.14 -11.80 13.34
CA LEU A 536 2.87 -12.64 12.37
C LEU A 536 4.10 -11.86 11.89
N THR A 537 5.27 -12.50 12.00
CA THR A 537 6.58 -11.91 11.65
C THR A 537 7.41 -12.88 10.81
N GLY A 538 8.57 -12.43 10.31
CA GLY A 538 9.54 -13.31 9.63
C GLY A 538 9.75 -13.04 8.14
N PHE A 539 9.20 -11.97 7.57
CA PHE A 539 9.38 -11.61 6.15
C PHE A 539 10.73 -10.94 5.83
N VAL A 540 11.48 -10.50 6.84
CA VAL A 540 12.77 -9.83 6.65
C VAL A 540 13.91 -10.84 6.73
N VAL A 541 14.81 -10.81 5.76
CA VAL A 541 16.03 -11.64 5.73
C VAL A 541 17.19 -10.93 6.41
N ASN A 542 17.38 -9.66 6.07
CA ASN A 542 18.41 -8.77 6.61
C ASN A 542 17.99 -7.31 6.40
N ASN A 543 18.84 -6.36 6.76
CA ASN A 543 18.51 -4.93 6.61
C ASN A 543 18.39 -4.47 5.15
N HIS A 544 18.61 -5.32 4.17
CA HIS A 544 18.51 -5.03 2.74
C HIS A 544 17.43 -5.87 2.04
N ASP A 545 17.35 -7.17 2.36
CA ASP A 545 16.53 -8.14 1.68
C ASP A 545 15.28 -8.51 2.48
N VAL A 546 14.15 -8.61 1.78
CA VAL A 546 12.88 -9.11 2.31
C VAL A 546 12.30 -10.12 1.33
N TRP A 547 11.57 -11.13 1.80
CA TRP A 547 10.95 -12.12 0.93
C TRP A 547 9.42 -12.02 0.90
N GLY A 548 8.83 -11.08 1.60
CA GLY A 548 7.40 -10.79 1.56
C GLY A 548 7.10 -9.40 2.11
N ARG A 549 6.02 -8.82 1.64
CA ARG A 549 5.54 -7.49 2.04
C ARG A 549 4.02 -7.56 2.26
N PRO A 550 3.55 -7.70 3.51
CA PRO A 550 2.13 -7.79 3.83
C PRO A 550 1.34 -6.59 3.32
N VAL A 551 0.22 -6.83 2.65
CA VAL A 551 -0.67 -5.78 2.13
C VAL A 551 -2.08 -5.92 2.62
N GLY A 552 -2.64 -7.12 2.58
CA GLY A 552 -4.03 -7.40 2.88
C GLY A 552 -4.21 -8.34 4.05
N VAL A 553 -5.28 -8.15 4.84
CA VAL A 553 -5.66 -9.05 5.92
C VAL A 553 -7.18 -9.13 6.05
N THR A 554 -7.73 -10.35 6.03
CA THR A 554 -9.17 -10.58 6.21
C THR A 554 -9.42 -11.85 7.01
N VAL A 555 -10.62 -11.95 7.61
CA VAL A 555 -11.06 -13.14 8.35
C VAL A 555 -11.80 -14.06 7.37
N ALA A 556 -11.33 -15.29 7.22
CA ALA A 556 -11.99 -16.33 6.44
C ALA A 556 -13.27 -16.82 7.13
N HIS A 557 -14.15 -17.49 6.38
CA HIS A 557 -15.43 -18.03 6.89
C HIS A 557 -15.25 -18.99 8.06
N ASP A 558 -14.17 -19.78 8.06
CA ASP A 558 -13.83 -20.72 9.12
C ASP A 558 -13.07 -20.12 10.32
N GLY A 559 -12.87 -18.81 10.33
CA GLY A 559 -12.20 -18.06 11.40
C GLY A 559 -10.68 -17.93 11.25
N ALA A 560 -10.05 -18.46 10.21
CA ALA A 560 -8.64 -18.21 9.93
C ALA A 560 -8.42 -16.74 9.50
N LEU A 561 -7.19 -16.21 9.64
CA LEU A 561 -6.78 -15.01 8.91
C LEU A 561 -6.16 -15.39 7.57
N LEU A 562 -6.54 -14.66 6.54
CA LEU A 562 -5.90 -14.69 5.23
C LEU A 562 -5.11 -13.41 5.02
N ILE A 563 -3.85 -13.54 4.64
CA ILE A 563 -2.91 -12.43 4.52
C ILE A 563 -2.32 -12.45 3.12
N THR A 564 -2.49 -11.38 2.36
CA THR A 564 -1.82 -11.21 1.06
C THR A 564 -0.53 -10.42 1.22
N GLU A 565 0.46 -10.70 0.37
CA GLU A 565 1.67 -9.92 0.25
C GLU A 565 2.01 -9.68 -1.24
N ASP A 566 2.56 -8.52 -1.57
CA ASP A 566 2.79 -8.10 -2.95
C ASP A 566 4.24 -8.26 -3.44
N GLY A 567 5.16 -8.66 -2.56
CA GLY A 567 6.55 -8.91 -2.91
C GLY A 567 6.71 -10.12 -3.84
N ASN A 568 6.19 -11.26 -3.46
CA ASN A 568 6.19 -12.50 -4.24
C ASN A 568 4.79 -12.92 -4.73
N GLY A 569 3.76 -12.14 -4.42
CA GLY A 569 2.39 -12.38 -4.88
C GLY A 569 1.76 -13.61 -4.24
N THR A 570 1.89 -13.75 -2.93
CA THR A 570 1.38 -14.91 -2.19
C THR A 570 0.25 -14.53 -1.23
N MET A 571 -0.54 -15.54 -0.85
CA MET A 571 -1.53 -15.46 0.22
C MET A 571 -1.22 -16.53 1.25
N TRP A 572 -1.22 -16.13 2.51
CA TRP A 572 -0.93 -16.97 3.67
C TRP A 572 -2.17 -17.14 4.53
N ARG A 573 -2.39 -18.35 5.04
CA ARG A 573 -3.48 -18.69 5.95
C ARG A 573 -2.92 -18.93 7.34
N VAL A 574 -3.44 -18.21 8.33
CA VAL A 574 -3.13 -18.39 9.75
C VAL A 574 -4.35 -18.98 10.45
N ALA A 575 -4.19 -20.14 11.03
CA ALA A 575 -5.24 -20.89 11.71
C ALA A 575 -4.85 -21.19 13.16
N TYR A 576 -5.83 -21.21 14.07
CA TYR A 576 -5.62 -21.71 15.42
C TYR A 576 -5.96 -23.20 15.48
N GLU A 577 -5.00 -24.03 15.91
CA GLU A 577 -5.14 -25.48 16.01
C GLU A 577 -5.34 -25.92 17.46
N LYS A 578 -6.57 -25.81 17.95
CA LYS A 578 -6.96 -26.08 19.35
C LYS A 578 -6.49 -27.46 19.88
N ASP A 579 -6.56 -28.50 19.05
CA ASP A 579 -6.33 -29.89 19.50
C ASP A 579 -4.85 -30.27 19.55
N LYS A 580 -3.96 -29.55 18.90
CA LYS A 580 -2.51 -29.82 18.90
C LYS A 580 -1.85 -29.44 20.22
N TYR A 581 -2.40 -28.47 20.94
CA TYR A 581 -1.83 -27.90 22.17
C TYR A 581 -2.61 -28.26 23.44
N ALA A 582 -3.81 -28.84 23.32
CA ALA A 582 -4.60 -29.29 24.46
C ALA A 582 -3.95 -30.49 25.20
N LYS A 583 -2.88 -31.07 24.65
CA LYS A 583 -2.14 -32.22 25.26
C LYS A 583 -0.85 -31.84 25.98
N THR A 584 -0.46 -30.57 25.98
CA THR A 584 0.68 -30.08 26.75
C THR A 584 0.17 -29.13 27.84
N ASP A 585 -0.04 -29.66 29.04
CA ASP A 585 -0.24 -28.91 30.29
C ASP A 585 1.03 -28.09 30.62
N LEU A 586 1.35 -27.10 29.83
CA LEU A 586 2.31 -26.09 30.22
C LEU A 586 1.51 -24.87 30.66
N PRO A 587 1.71 -24.38 31.91
CA PRO A 587 1.07 -23.18 32.38
C PRO A 587 1.48 -22.04 31.46
N ILE A 588 0.50 -21.25 30.97
CA ILE A 588 0.73 -20.04 30.20
C ILE A 588 1.59 -19.12 31.09
N SER A 589 2.88 -19.11 30.84
CA SER A 589 3.80 -18.19 31.48
C SER A 589 3.44 -16.78 30.99
N ARG A 590 2.77 -16.02 31.85
CA ARG A 590 2.69 -14.57 31.68
C ARG A 590 4.12 -14.06 31.57
N SER A 591 4.41 -13.33 30.51
CA SER A 591 5.73 -12.76 30.18
C SER A 591 6.53 -12.33 31.40
N PRO A 592 7.83 -12.60 31.47
CA PRO A 592 8.65 -12.12 32.57
C PRO A 592 8.64 -10.58 32.57
N LYS A 593 8.22 -9.99 33.68
CA LYS A 593 8.40 -8.57 33.94
C LYS A 593 9.91 -8.28 33.88
N VAL A 594 10.36 -7.56 32.87
CA VAL A 594 11.70 -6.99 32.83
C VAL A 594 11.78 -5.96 33.95
N VAL A 595 12.36 -6.35 35.05
CA VAL A 595 12.70 -5.42 36.14
C VAL A 595 13.98 -4.71 35.71
N VAL A 596 13.86 -3.49 35.23
CA VAL A 596 15.00 -2.58 35.09
C VAL A 596 15.40 -2.18 36.50
N ARG A 597 16.50 -2.75 37.02
CA ARG A 597 17.19 -2.19 38.19
C ARG A 597 17.91 -0.90 37.76
N ARG A 598 17.72 0.13 38.54
CA ARG A 598 18.32 1.47 38.43
C ARG A 598 19.84 1.43 38.45
#